data_597b56d0b69abd764cc56ddf63f5da63
#
_entry.id   597b56d0b69abd764cc56ddf63f5da63
#
_cell.length_a   1.000
_cell.length_b   1.000
_cell.length_c   1.000
_cell.angle_alpha   90.00
_cell.angle_beta   90.00
_cell.angle_gamma   90.00
#
_symmetry.space_group_name_H-M   'P 1'
#
loop_
_entity.id
_entity.type
_entity.pdbx_description
1 polymer ?
#
loop_
_entity_poly.entity_id
_entity_poly.type
_entity_poly.pdbx_seq_one_letter_code
_entity_poly.pdbx_strand_id
1 'polypeptide(L)'
;MSSGAEKPGDPLATHFRRNIEIKARIHDWCATVAKAEALAGSCLEHLRQHDSFFHTPRGRLKLREFSAERGQLIYYERPDESSAKMSRYMLYGTSAPAELHALLAASLEIRGTVTKERLVFLHGKTRIHLDRVEGLGEFLELEVVLDPSEDERAGRETANTLLDELAIGPEQLIEGAYIDLLEKR
;
A
#
# COMPACT_ATOMS: atom_id res chain seq x y z
N MET A 1 -0.94 21.96 -12.29
CA MET A 1 -0.81 22.14 -10.84
C MET A 1 -2.20 22.34 -10.27
N SER A 2 -2.84 21.27 -9.83
CA SER A 2 -4.13 21.37 -9.11
C SER A 2 -3.90 20.74 -7.75
N SER A 3 -3.63 21.59 -6.76
CA SER A 3 -3.62 21.20 -5.36
C SER A 3 -5.04 20.76 -5.02
N GLY A 4 -5.23 19.49 -4.69
CA GLY A 4 -6.48 18.96 -4.17
C GLY A 4 -6.76 19.53 -2.77
N ALA A 5 -7.06 20.83 -2.70
CA ALA A 5 -7.58 21.45 -1.49
C ALA A 5 -8.90 20.78 -1.16
N GLU A 6 -9.02 20.18 0.01
CA GLU A 6 -10.27 19.68 0.56
C GLU A 6 -11.30 20.81 0.54
N LYS A 7 -12.41 20.58 -0.16
CA LYS A 7 -13.53 21.50 -0.10
C LYS A 7 -14.10 21.47 1.32
N PRO A 8 -14.25 22.62 2.01
CA PRO A 8 -14.91 22.65 3.30
C PRO A 8 -16.30 22.04 3.16
N GLY A 9 -16.57 20.94 3.89
CA GLY A 9 -17.87 20.29 3.92
C GLY A 9 -17.99 19.02 3.08
N ASP A 10 -16.89 18.39 2.65
CA ASP A 10 -16.94 17.05 2.05
C ASP A 10 -17.35 16.03 3.13
N PRO A 11 -18.55 15.41 3.03
CA PRO A 11 -19.02 14.44 4.02
C PRO A 11 -18.15 13.16 4.08
N LEU A 12 -17.28 12.94 3.10
CA LEU A 12 -16.39 11.79 3.03
C LEU A 12 -15.03 12.06 3.71
N ALA A 13 -14.69 13.31 3.98
CA ALA A 13 -13.38 13.69 4.52
C ALA A 13 -13.03 12.97 5.83
N THR A 14 -14.01 12.75 6.70
CA THR A 14 -13.84 12.07 8.00
C THR A 14 -13.61 10.57 7.90
N HIS A 15 -13.89 9.95 6.76
CA HIS A 15 -13.71 8.52 6.52
C HIS A 15 -12.34 8.17 5.93
N PHE A 16 -11.63 9.15 5.40
CA PHE A 16 -10.29 8.93 4.86
C PHE A 16 -9.23 8.86 5.96
N ARG A 17 -8.43 7.82 5.89
CA ARG A 17 -7.14 7.72 6.59
C ARG A 17 -6.05 8.22 5.67
N ARG A 18 -4.90 8.63 6.26
CA ARG A 18 -3.76 9.15 5.51
C ARG A 18 -2.48 8.44 5.91
N ASN A 19 -1.63 8.19 4.94
CA ASN A 19 -0.26 7.78 5.18
C ASN A 19 0.68 8.41 4.12
N ILE A 20 1.95 8.47 4.45
CA ILE A 20 2.99 8.65 3.44
C ILE A 20 3.50 7.28 3.07
N GLU A 21 3.45 6.96 1.78
CA GLU A 21 3.94 5.69 1.28
C GLU A 21 5.09 5.88 0.29
N ILE A 22 6.00 4.93 0.30
CA ILE A 22 7.06 4.81 -0.69
C ILE A 22 7.31 3.34 -0.98
N LYS A 23 7.66 3.03 -2.22
CA LYS A 23 7.88 1.66 -2.67
C LYS A 23 9.22 1.54 -3.36
N ALA A 24 9.92 0.42 -3.10
CA ALA A 24 11.20 0.13 -3.70
C ALA A 24 11.30 -1.35 -4.12
N ARG A 25 12.15 -1.63 -5.11
CA ARG A 25 12.56 -2.99 -5.44
C ARG A 25 13.66 -3.45 -4.49
N ILE A 26 13.57 -4.68 -4.01
CA ILE A 26 14.60 -5.31 -3.16
C ILE A 26 15.55 -6.12 -4.06
N HIS A 27 16.86 -6.01 -3.82
CA HIS A 27 17.89 -6.80 -4.50
C HIS A 27 18.42 -7.94 -3.62
N ASP A 28 18.39 -7.78 -2.29
CA ASP A 28 18.77 -8.80 -1.31
C ASP A 28 17.69 -8.90 -0.24
N TRP A 29 16.83 -9.91 -0.40
CA TRP A 29 15.73 -10.17 0.52
C TRP A 29 16.20 -10.44 1.95
N CYS A 30 17.20 -11.33 2.10
CA CYS A 30 17.67 -11.74 3.42
C CYS A 30 18.29 -10.57 4.20
N ALA A 31 19.10 -9.76 3.53
CA ALA A 31 19.67 -8.56 4.15
C ALA A 31 18.59 -7.53 4.52
N THR A 32 17.57 -7.36 3.66
CA THR A 32 16.49 -6.41 3.95
C THR A 32 15.61 -6.89 5.11
N VAL A 33 15.30 -8.19 5.19
CA VAL A 33 14.59 -8.77 6.35
C VAL A 33 15.37 -8.54 7.63
N ALA A 34 16.67 -8.84 7.64
CA ALA A 34 17.53 -8.66 8.84
C ALA A 34 17.55 -7.19 9.32
N LYS A 35 17.58 -6.24 8.38
CA LYS A 35 17.50 -4.79 8.72
C LYS A 35 16.14 -4.41 9.27
N ALA A 36 15.05 -4.90 8.68
CA ALA A 36 13.70 -4.65 9.17
C ALA A 36 13.51 -5.22 10.59
N GLU A 37 14.05 -6.42 10.86
CA GLU A 37 14.07 -7.01 12.21
C GLU A 37 14.92 -6.20 13.20
N ALA A 38 16.07 -5.69 12.78
CA ALA A 38 16.91 -4.85 13.63
C ALA A 38 16.22 -3.53 14.01
N LEU A 39 15.42 -2.94 13.10
CA LEU A 39 14.69 -1.70 13.31
C LEU A 39 13.41 -1.87 14.11
N ALA A 40 12.64 -2.90 13.81
CA ALA A 40 11.26 -3.05 14.28
C ALA A 40 11.04 -4.26 15.20
N GLY A 41 12.06 -5.09 15.42
CA GLY A 41 11.93 -6.35 16.13
C GLY A 41 11.38 -7.47 15.24
N SER A 42 10.75 -8.48 15.85
CA SER A 42 10.22 -9.62 15.11
C SER A 42 9.12 -9.23 14.12
N CYS A 43 9.01 -10.02 13.05
CA CYS A 43 7.89 -9.91 12.11
C CYS A 43 6.54 -10.02 12.85
N LEU A 44 5.68 -9.02 12.67
CA LEU A 44 4.38 -8.94 13.31
C LEU A 44 3.37 -9.90 12.67
N GLU A 45 3.33 -9.91 11.32
CA GLU A 45 2.42 -10.74 10.53
C GLU A 45 3.10 -11.26 9.26
N HIS A 46 2.78 -12.52 8.90
CA HIS A 46 3.07 -13.09 7.59
C HIS A 46 1.74 -13.35 6.88
N LEU A 47 1.49 -12.63 5.79
CA LEU A 47 0.22 -12.60 5.11
C LEU A 47 0.35 -13.13 3.68
N ARG A 48 -0.58 -13.98 3.25
CA ARG A 48 -0.85 -14.21 1.84
C ARG A 48 -2.03 -13.35 1.44
N GLN A 49 -1.88 -12.60 0.35
CA GLN A 49 -2.87 -11.64 -0.11
C GLN A 49 -3.16 -11.85 -1.59
N HIS A 50 -4.45 -11.87 -1.92
CA HIS A 50 -4.92 -11.81 -3.30
C HIS A 50 -5.74 -10.53 -3.46
N ASP A 51 -5.25 -9.61 -4.28
CA ASP A 51 -5.87 -8.31 -4.55
C ASP A 51 -6.52 -8.35 -5.94
N SER A 52 -7.84 -8.21 -6.04
CA SER A 52 -8.57 -7.98 -7.29
C SER A 52 -8.83 -6.49 -7.47
N PHE A 53 -8.30 -5.91 -8.54
CA PHE A 53 -8.49 -4.49 -8.87
C PHE A 53 -9.66 -4.30 -9.82
N PHE A 54 -10.40 -3.21 -9.63
CA PHE A 54 -11.55 -2.85 -10.43
C PHE A 54 -11.37 -1.49 -11.10
N HIS A 55 -11.89 -1.33 -12.31
CA HIS A 55 -11.92 -0.02 -12.96
C HIS A 55 -12.89 0.92 -12.23
N THR A 56 -12.41 2.12 -11.91
CA THR A 56 -13.18 3.18 -11.25
C THR A 56 -12.91 4.51 -11.91
N PRO A 57 -13.91 5.45 -11.93
CA PRO A 57 -13.72 6.78 -12.52
C PRO A 57 -12.66 7.63 -11.82
N ARG A 58 -12.38 7.37 -10.55
CA ARG A 58 -11.41 8.09 -9.72
C ARG A 58 -10.74 7.14 -8.76
N GLY A 59 -9.48 7.41 -8.42
CA GLY A 59 -8.72 6.62 -7.47
C GLY A 59 -8.52 5.17 -7.93
N ARG A 60 -8.27 4.30 -6.98
CA ARG A 60 -8.14 2.86 -7.19
C ARG A 60 -9.00 2.11 -6.18
N LEU A 61 -9.72 1.11 -6.66
CA LEU A 61 -10.52 0.21 -5.84
C LEU A 61 -9.97 -1.20 -5.98
N LYS A 62 -9.76 -1.86 -4.85
CA LYS A 62 -9.41 -3.28 -4.84
C LYS A 62 -10.08 -4.02 -3.71
N LEU A 63 -10.43 -5.26 -3.95
CA LEU A 63 -10.77 -6.23 -2.91
C LEU A 63 -9.53 -7.06 -2.60
N ARG A 64 -9.11 -7.04 -1.35
CA ARG A 64 -8.04 -7.87 -0.80
C ARG A 64 -8.65 -9.05 -0.08
N GLU A 65 -8.24 -10.24 -0.46
CA GLU A 65 -8.61 -11.48 0.19
C GLU A 65 -7.41 -12.04 0.96
N PHE A 66 -7.63 -12.35 2.24
CA PHE A 66 -6.65 -13.03 3.11
C PHE A 66 -7.01 -14.49 3.29
N SER A 67 -8.30 -14.82 3.33
CA SER A 67 -8.88 -16.17 3.42
C SER A 67 -10.30 -16.16 2.87
N ALA A 68 -10.95 -17.32 2.85
CA ALA A 68 -12.37 -17.44 2.46
C ALA A 68 -13.32 -16.60 3.33
N GLU A 69 -12.94 -16.30 4.57
CA GLU A 69 -13.78 -15.61 5.57
C GLU A 69 -13.20 -14.23 5.97
N ARG A 70 -12.14 -13.78 5.32
CA ARG A 70 -11.50 -12.51 5.67
C ARG A 70 -11.04 -11.75 4.44
N GLY A 71 -11.63 -10.59 4.22
CA GLY A 71 -11.24 -9.69 3.14
C GLY A 71 -11.38 -8.22 3.54
N GLN A 72 -10.85 -7.36 2.69
CA GLN A 72 -10.95 -5.90 2.80
C GLN A 72 -11.20 -5.28 1.44
N LEU A 73 -12.25 -4.48 1.32
CA LEU A 73 -12.42 -3.54 0.22
C LEU A 73 -11.62 -2.28 0.54
N ILE A 74 -10.77 -1.87 -0.37
CA ILE A 74 -9.82 -0.77 -0.20
C ILE A 74 -10.01 0.21 -1.35
N TYR A 75 -10.44 1.43 -1.04
CA TYR A 75 -10.39 2.55 -1.97
C TYR A 75 -9.25 3.48 -1.58
N TYR A 76 -8.46 3.94 -2.55
CA TYR A 76 -7.37 4.87 -2.27
C TYR A 76 -7.09 5.82 -3.43
N GLU A 77 -6.60 7.01 -3.06
CA GLU A 77 -6.14 8.05 -3.97
C GLU A 77 -4.70 8.41 -3.62
N ARG A 78 -3.83 8.38 -4.61
CA ARG A 78 -2.45 8.82 -4.48
C ARG A 78 -1.88 9.19 -5.84
N PRO A 79 -0.87 10.09 -5.93
CA PRO A 79 -0.13 10.32 -7.16
C PRO A 79 0.75 9.11 -7.51
N ASP A 80 1.03 8.92 -8.80
CA ASP A 80 1.97 7.93 -9.30
C ASP A 80 3.36 8.58 -9.43
N GLU A 81 4.08 8.57 -8.32
CA GLU A 81 5.43 9.13 -8.17
C GLU A 81 6.33 8.06 -7.55
N SER A 82 7.64 8.12 -7.83
CA SER A 82 8.63 7.26 -7.18
C SER A 82 9.02 7.75 -5.79
N SER A 83 8.82 9.04 -5.49
CA SER A 83 9.11 9.64 -4.18
C SER A 83 8.08 9.24 -3.10
N ALA A 84 8.39 9.54 -1.84
CA ALA A 84 7.45 9.44 -0.73
C ALA A 84 6.23 10.33 -0.99
N LYS A 85 5.03 9.77 -1.00
CA LYS A 85 3.80 10.40 -1.45
C LYS A 85 2.65 10.19 -0.50
N MET A 86 1.78 11.19 -0.42
CA MET A 86 0.53 11.09 0.34
C MET A 86 -0.41 10.09 -0.32
N SER A 87 -0.92 9.16 0.47
CA SER A 87 -2.03 8.29 0.12
C SER A 87 -3.21 8.53 1.06
N ARG A 88 -4.39 8.75 0.48
CA ARG A 88 -5.66 8.84 1.21
C ARG A 88 -6.43 7.57 0.93
N TYR A 89 -6.93 6.89 1.95
CA TYR A 89 -7.57 5.60 1.76
C TYR A 89 -8.72 5.36 2.72
N MET A 90 -9.67 4.53 2.28
CA MET A 90 -10.77 3.99 3.08
C MET A 90 -10.70 2.47 3.07
N LEU A 91 -11.07 1.86 4.20
CA LEU A 91 -11.07 0.41 4.40
C LEU A 91 -12.46 -0.05 4.85
N TYR A 92 -12.95 -1.10 4.23
CA TYR A 92 -14.15 -1.82 4.66
C TYR A 92 -13.84 -3.30 4.78
N GLY A 93 -13.93 -3.84 6.00
CA GLY A 93 -13.73 -5.27 6.25
C GLY A 93 -14.93 -6.10 5.85
N THR A 94 -14.68 -7.30 5.31
CA THR A 94 -15.73 -8.26 4.99
C THR A 94 -15.37 -9.65 5.47
N SER A 95 -16.38 -10.42 5.94
CA SER A 95 -16.28 -11.85 6.24
C SER A 95 -16.74 -12.74 5.07
N ALA A 96 -17.18 -12.15 3.96
CA ALA A 96 -17.68 -12.82 2.77
C ALA A 96 -17.00 -12.22 1.51
N PRO A 97 -15.66 -12.39 1.35
CA PRO A 97 -14.94 -11.77 0.24
C PRO A 97 -15.39 -12.30 -1.12
N ALA A 98 -15.72 -13.58 -1.23
CA ALA A 98 -16.17 -14.17 -2.51
C ALA A 98 -17.48 -13.57 -3.01
N GLU A 99 -18.46 -13.36 -2.13
CA GLU A 99 -19.75 -12.73 -2.47
C GLU A 99 -19.53 -11.25 -2.83
N LEU A 100 -18.67 -10.56 -2.10
CA LEU A 100 -18.33 -9.17 -2.40
C LEU A 100 -17.60 -9.06 -3.74
N HIS A 101 -16.68 -10.00 -4.04
CA HIS A 101 -16.01 -10.08 -5.34
C HIS A 101 -17.02 -10.26 -6.47
N ALA A 102 -17.95 -11.22 -6.34
CA ALA A 102 -18.97 -11.47 -7.35
C ALA A 102 -19.85 -10.25 -7.61
N LEU A 103 -20.27 -9.53 -6.55
CA LEU A 103 -21.05 -8.31 -6.65
C LEU A 103 -20.28 -7.19 -7.36
N LEU A 104 -19.02 -6.99 -7.01
CA LEU A 104 -18.17 -5.99 -7.64
C LEU A 104 -17.89 -6.33 -9.11
N ALA A 105 -17.60 -7.60 -9.43
CA ALA A 105 -17.36 -8.06 -10.79
C ALA A 105 -18.61 -8.00 -11.69
N ALA A 106 -19.81 -8.09 -11.11
CA ALA A 106 -21.05 -7.90 -11.84
C ALA A 106 -21.35 -6.43 -12.16
N SER A 107 -20.78 -5.48 -11.40
CA SER A 107 -21.07 -4.05 -11.50
C SER A 107 -19.91 -3.22 -12.06
N LEU A 108 -18.68 -3.71 -11.95
CA LEU A 108 -17.46 -3.04 -12.37
C LEU A 108 -16.62 -3.99 -13.22
N GLU A 109 -15.87 -3.45 -14.18
CA GLU A 109 -14.88 -4.22 -14.94
C GLU A 109 -13.67 -4.55 -14.05
N ILE A 110 -13.23 -5.82 -14.07
CA ILE A 110 -12.01 -6.25 -13.39
C ILE A 110 -10.82 -5.76 -14.21
N ARG A 111 -9.92 -4.99 -13.60
CA ARG A 111 -8.68 -4.50 -14.19
C ARG A 111 -7.60 -5.58 -14.21
N GLY A 112 -7.53 -6.38 -13.15
CA GLY A 112 -6.56 -7.45 -13.01
C GLY A 112 -6.37 -7.84 -11.55
N THR A 113 -5.44 -8.78 -11.31
CA THR A 113 -5.18 -9.33 -9.98
C THR A 113 -3.70 -9.27 -9.60
N VAL A 114 -3.43 -9.20 -8.30
CA VAL A 114 -2.08 -9.24 -7.71
C VAL A 114 -2.08 -10.22 -6.56
N THR A 115 -1.26 -11.27 -6.67
CA THR A 115 -1.01 -12.21 -5.58
C THR A 115 0.35 -11.95 -4.97
N LYS A 116 0.44 -11.95 -3.64
CA LYS A 116 1.70 -11.75 -2.94
C LYS A 116 1.74 -12.37 -1.56
N GLU A 117 2.96 -12.64 -1.10
CA GLU A 117 3.29 -12.87 0.29
C GLU A 117 3.86 -11.59 0.88
N ARG A 118 3.45 -11.24 2.09
CA ARG A 118 3.85 -10.01 2.79
C ARG A 118 4.32 -10.32 4.20
N LEU A 119 5.54 -9.88 4.52
CA LEU A 119 5.98 -9.74 5.91
C LEU A 119 5.66 -8.31 6.37
N VAL A 120 5.08 -8.19 7.56
CA VAL A 120 4.74 -6.90 8.17
C VAL A 120 5.61 -6.68 9.40
N PHE A 121 6.31 -5.55 9.46
CA PHE A 121 7.02 -5.07 10.63
C PHE A 121 6.44 -3.72 11.04
N LEU A 122 6.54 -3.38 12.32
CA LEU A 122 6.02 -2.12 12.86
C LEU A 122 7.13 -1.36 13.58
N HIS A 123 7.54 -0.22 13.03
CA HIS A 123 8.49 0.69 13.66
C HIS A 123 7.77 1.99 14.06
N GLY A 124 7.50 2.15 15.37
CA GLY A 124 6.61 3.21 15.84
C GLY A 124 5.21 3.06 15.21
N LYS A 125 4.78 4.06 14.43
CA LYS A 125 3.54 4.01 13.64
C LYS A 125 3.75 3.72 12.15
N THR A 126 4.99 3.44 11.74
CA THR A 126 5.32 3.09 10.36
C THR A 126 5.24 1.58 10.16
N ARG A 127 4.47 1.17 9.17
CA ARG A 127 4.46 -0.21 8.69
C ARG A 127 5.56 -0.38 7.65
N ILE A 128 6.42 -1.35 7.87
CA ILE A 128 7.43 -1.81 6.92
C ILE A 128 6.91 -3.11 6.32
N HIS A 129 6.63 -3.11 5.05
CA HIS A 129 6.15 -4.27 4.30
C HIS A 129 7.26 -4.81 3.41
N LEU A 130 7.53 -6.10 3.51
CA LEU A 130 8.38 -6.81 2.54
C LEU A 130 7.50 -7.76 1.76
N ASP A 131 7.40 -7.53 0.45
CA ASP A 131 6.48 -8.23 -0.45
C ASP A 131 7.22 -9.11 -1.44
N ARG A 132 6.80 -10.38 -1.56
CA ARG A 132 7.07 -11.23 -2.71
C ARG A 132 5.84 -11.26 -3.59
N VAL A 133 5.92 -10.61 -4.74
CA VAL A 133 4.80 -10.44 -5.66
C VAL A 133 4.95 -11.41 -6.83
N GLU A 134 3.94 -12.24 -7.04
CA GLU A 134 3.93 -13.20 -8.15
C GLU A 134 4.11 -12.47 -9.49
N GLY A 135 5.06 -12.96 -10.29
CA GLY A 135 5.39 -12.37 -11.57
C GLY A 135 6.21 -11.06 -11.51
N LEU A 136 6.47 -10.43 -10.38
CA LEU A 136 7.22 -9.17 -10.29
C LEU A 136 8.52 -9.26 -9.50
N GLY A 137 8.61 -10.14 -8.48
CA GLY A 137 9.74 -10.27 -7.59
C GLY A 137 9.54 -9.62 -6.23
N GLU A 138 10.60 -9.05 -5.64
CA GLU A 138 10.66 -8.66 -4.24
C GLU A 138 10.67 -7.14 -4.08
N PHE A 139 9.89 -6.65 -3.11
CA PHE A 139 9.67 -5.22 -2.89
C PHE A 139 9.61 -4.88 -1.41
N LEU A 140 9.99 -3.64 -1.11
CA LEU A 140 9.73 -2.96 0.15
C LEU A 140 8.64 -1.90 -0.08
N GLU A 141 7.74 -1.74 0.89
CA GLU A 141 6.79 -0.65 0.95
C GLU A 141 6.77 -0.09 2.38
N LEU A 142 7.03 1.20 2.53
CA LEU A 142 6.86 1.90 3.79
C LEU A 142 5.53 2.64 3.78
N GLU A 143 4.81 2.56 4.89
CA GLU A 143 3.57 3.31 5.13
C GLU A 143 3.69 4.04 6.47
N VAL A 144 4.04 5.32 6.43
CA VAL A 144 4.06 6.20 7.61
C VAL A 144 2.64 6.70 7.85
N VAL A 145 1.96 6.12 8.84
CA VAL A 145 0.58 6.51 9.18
C VAL A 145 0.59 7.92 9.77
N LEU A 146 -0.30 8.79 9.27
CA LEU A 146 -0.45 10.15 9.73
C LEU A 146 -1.75 10.33 10.51
N ASP A 147 -1.65 10.96 11.68
CA ASP A 147 -2.83 11.46 12.38
C ASP A 147 -3.44 12.64 11.61
N PRO A 148 -4.74 12.97 11.81
CA PRO A 148 -5.40 14.04 11.07
C PRO A 148 -4.70 15.39 11.11
N SER A 149 -3.99 15.72 12.22
CA SER A 149 -3.26 16.97 12.43
C SER A 149 -1.81 16.93 12.02
N GLU A 150 -1.27 15.78 11.60
CA GLU A 150 0.16 15.65 11.28
C GLU A 150 0.49 16.20 9.89
N ASP A 151 1.67 16.85 9.83
CA ASP A 151 2.21 17.39 8.60
C ASP A 151 2.78 16.29 7.69
N GLU A 152 2.44 16.34 6.41
CA GLU A 152 3.01 15.46 5.38
C GLU A 152 4.54 15.51 5.33
N ARG A 153 5.14 16.67 5.59
CA ARG A 153 6.58 16.85 5.56
C ARG A 153 7.28 15.95 6.58
N ALA A 154 6.78 15.91 7.80
CA ALA A 154 7.33 15.05 8.85
C ALA A 154 7.22 13.57 8.47
N GLY A 155 6.10 13.15 7.85
CA GLY A 155 5.92 11.80 7.35
C GLY A 155 6.90 11.44 6.22
N ARG A 156 7.18 12.38 5.30
CA ARG A 156 8.17 12.20 4.23
C ARG A 156 9.60 12.10 4.77
N GLU A 157 9.96 12.92 5.75
CA GLU A 157 11.24 12.86 6.43
C GLU A 157 11.43 11.52 7.12
N THR A 158 10.40 11.01 7.82
CA THR A 158 10.41 9.68 8.45
C THR A 158 10.60 8.57 7.41
N ALA A 159 9.86 8.61 6.30
CA ALA A 159 9.99 7.61 5.24
C ALA A 159 11.40 7.59 4.64
N ASN A 160 11.99 8.75 4.37
CA ASN A 160 13.34 8.87 3.82
C ASN A 160 14.40 8.35 4.80
N THR A 161 14.30 8.70 6.09
CA THR A 161 15.21 8.18 7.13
C THR A 161 15.17 6.66 7.18
N LEU A 162 13.98 6.05 7.13
CA LEU A 162 13.85 4.59 7.15
C LEU A 162 14.39 3.93 5.86
N LEU A 163 14.28 4.58 4.70
CA LEU A 163 14.93 4.08 3.48
C LEU A 163 16.45 4.01 3.64
N ASP A 164 17.06 5.06 4.21
CA ASP A 164 18.50 5.11 4.47
C ASP A 164 18.92 4.00 5.44
N GLU A 165 18.19 3.81 6.55
CA GLU A 165 18.46 2.76 7.53
C GLU A 165 18.29 1.34 6.94
N LEU A 166 17.34 1.17 6.03
CA LEU A 166 17.13 -0.09 5.30
C LEU A 166 18.13 -0.26 4.13
N ALA A 167 18.97 0.75 3.86
CA ALA A 167 19.91 0.84 2.74
C ALA A 167 19.23 0.66 1.37
N ILE A 168 18.13 1.37 1.16
CA ILE A 168 17.41 1.45 -0.10
C ILE A 168 17.79 2.74 -0.81
N GLY A 169 18.45 2.62 -1.96
CA GLY A 169 18.86 3.75 -2.77
C GLY A 169 17.76 4.30 -3.69
N PRO A 170 17.92 5.52 -4.19
CA PRO A 170 16.92 6.17 -5.04
C PRO A 170 16.66 5.42 -6.35
N GLU A 171 17.63 4.69 -6.86
CA GLU A 171 17.51 3.87 -8.08
C GLU A 171 16.60 2.65 -7.92
N GLN A 172 16.33 2.24 -6.68
CA GLN A 172 15.44 1.13 -6.35
C GLN A 172 13.97 1.58 -6.26
N LEU A 173 13.73 2.90 -6.14
CA LEU A 173 12.38 3.44 -5.96
C LEU A 173 11.53 3.21 -7.21
N ILE A 174 10.28 2.84 -6.99
CA ILE A 174 9.33 2.58 -8.07
C ILE A 174 8.07 3.42 -7.92
N GLU A 175 7.51 3.82 -9.03
CA GLU A 175 6.20 4.49 -9.11
C GLU A 175 5.08 3.48 -9.39
N GLY A 176 3.85 3.90 -9.15
CA GLY A 176 2.67 3.11 -9.46
C GLY A 176 2.36 2.02 -8.43
N ALA A 177 1.36 1.22 -8.74
CA ALA A 177 0.95 0.05 -7.99
C ALA A 177 1.50 -1.22 -8.66
N TYR A 178 1.48 -2.37 -7.95
CA TYR A 178 1.90 -3.64 -8.55
C TYR A 178 1.08 -4.01 -9.79
N ILE A 179 -0.22 -3.69 -9.80
CA ILE A 179 -1.06 -3.91 -10.97
C ILE A 179 -0.56 -3.13 -12.20
N ASP A 180 -0.12 -1.87 -12.00
CA ASP A 180 0.43 -1.03 -13.07
C ASP A 180 1.73 -1.63 -13.64
N LEU A 181 2.53 -2.31 -12.80
CA LEU A 181 3.76 -3.00 -13.22
C LEU A 181 3.48 -4.30 -13.97
N LEU A 182 2.43 -5.02 -13.59
CA LEU A 182 2.02 -6.26 -14.29
C LEU A 182 1.47 -5.95 -15.69
N GLU A 183 0.74 -4.85 -15.86
CA GLU A 183 0.19 -4.42 -17.15
C GLU A 183 1.25 -3.95 -18.16
N LYS A 184 2.42 -3.51 -17.67
CA LYS A 184 3.53 -3.03 -18.53
C LYS A 184 4.43 -4.17 -19.03
N ARG A 185 4.12 -5.43 -18.69
CA ARG A 185 4.86 -6.62 -19.12
C ARG A 185 4.28 -7.21 -20.40
#